data_df59825129e272855e7fda23ec8b83b9
#
_entry.id   df59825129e272855e7fda23ec8b83b9
#
_cell.length_a   1.000
_cell.length_b   1.000
_cell.length_c   1.000
_cell.angle_alpha   90.00
_cell.angle_beta   90.00
_cell.angle_gamma   90.00
#
_symmetry.space_group_name_H-M   'P 1'
#
loop_
_entity.id
_entity.type
_entity.pdbx_description
1 polymer ?
#
loop_
_entity_poly.entity_id
_entity_poly.type
_entity_poly.pdbx_seq_one_letter_code
_entity_poly.pdbx_strand_id
1 'polypeptide(L)'
;MEKTLQELAEYVGGTAVGDPTVKIIGVMGIDDAQEGYITFISNEKYTKKIHQTNASAIIVSPKLKDIKKNLLVCKNPYLAFAKLVELLMYEKPSYMKGIDDSARIDKTAIIGKDVSIHAYATIGKNTRIGNRVVLYPCVHIGEHCTIGDDTIIYPNAVIYN
;
A
#
# COMPACT_ATOMS: atom_id res chain seq x y z
N MET A 1 -7.02 -7.05 7.46
CA MET A 1 -5.99 -7.78 8.28
C MET A 1 -5.94 -7.11 9.65
N GLU A 2 -5.99 -7.87 10.76
CA GLU A 2 -5.93 -7.32 12.12
C GLU A 2 -4.49 -7.40 12.65
N LYS A 3 -4.00 -6.34 13.31
CA LYS A 3 -2.67 -6.25 13.92
C LYS A 3 -2.75 -5.61 15.29
N THR A 4 -1.84 -5.98 16.20
CA THR A 4 -1.72 -5.31 17.50
C THR A 4 -0.98 -3.98 17.36
N LEU A 5 -1.19 -3.07 18.32
CA LEU A 5 -0.49 -1.79 18.37
C LEU A 5 1.04 -1.98 18.42
N GLN A 6 1.52 -3.02 19.11
CA GLN A 6 2.93 -3.37 19.19
C GLN A 6 3.50 -3.74 17.82
N GLU A 7 2.82 -4.65 17.08
CA GLU A 7 3.24 -5.05 15.73
C GLU A 7 3.30 -3.86 14.77
N LEU A 8 2.32 -2.95 14.86
CA LEU A 8 2.30 -1.74 14.04
C LEU A 8 3.43 -0.77 14.39
N ALA A 9 3.73 -0.62 15.69
CA ALA A 9 4.83 0.21 16.14
C ALA A 9 6.18 -0.33 15.62
N GLU A 10 6.42 -1.63 15.74
CA GLU A 10 7.62 -2.28 15.21
C GLU A 10 7.74 -2.10 13.69
N TYR A 11 6.65 -2.30 12.95
CA TYR A 11 6.63 -2.15 11.50
C TYR A 11 7.04 -0.75 11.02
N VAL A 12 6.64 0.31 11.72
CA VAL A 12 6.99 1.68 11.34
C VAL A 12 8.27 2.21 12.02
N GLY A 13 8.90 1.42 12.88
CA GLY A 13 10.08 1.82 13.67
C GLY A 13 9.75 2.83 14.76
N GLY A 14 8.57 2.70 15.37
CA GLY A 14 8.07 3.49 16.50
C GLY A 14 8.02 2.70 17.80
N THR A 15 7.33 3.24 18.80
CA THR A 15 7.10 2.64 20.10
C THR A 15 5.63 2.68 20.47
N ALA A 16 5.08 1.58 20.96
CA ALA A 16 3.74 1.54 21.52
C ALA A 16 3.77 2.07 22.96
N VAL A 17 2.81 2.93 23.32
CA VAL A 17 2.59 3.46 24.66
C VAL A 17 1.12 3.23 25.01
N GLY A 18 0.83 2.77 26.22
CA GLY A 18 -0.48 2.30 26.66
C GLY A 18 -0.59 0.80 26.55
N ASP A 19 -1.72 0.29 26.10
CA ASP A 19 -1.93 -1.16 25.90
C ASP A 19 -1.36 -1.61 24.54
N PRO A 20 -0.25 -2.38 24.51
CA PRO A 20 0.37 -2.83 23.28
C PRO A 20 -0.44 -3.90 22.53
N THR A 21 -1.43 -4.52 23.21
CA THR A 21 -2.22 -5.62 22.66
C THR A 21 -3.49 -5.16 21.94
N VAL A 22 -3.78 -3.85 21.99
CA VAL A 22 -4.94 -3.28 21.29
C VAL A 22 -4.92 -3.64 19.82
N LYS A 23 -6.04 -4.17 19.36
CA LYS A 23 -6.22 -4.65 17.99
C LYS A 23 -6.65 -3.51 17.07
N ILE A 24 -5.96 -3.40 15.95
CA ILE A 24 -6.18 -2.39 14.92
C ILE A 24 -6.51 -3.10 13.60
N ILE A 25 -7.65 -2.76 13.03
CA ILE A 25 -8.16 -3.32 11.79
C ILE A 25 -7.97 -2.40 10.58
N GLY A 26 -7.71 -1.12 10.83
CA GLY A 26 -7.56 -0.14 9.76
C GLY A 26 -7.10 1.21 10.25
N VAL A 27 -6.97 2.14 9.31
CA VAL A 27 -6.61 3.54 9.56
C VAL A 27 -7.75 4.46 9.14
N MET A 28 -7.95 5.56 9.89
CA MET A 28 -9.05 6.49 9.61
C MET A 28 -8.68 7.91 10.05
N GLY A 29 -9.31 8.92 9.44
CA GLY A 29 -9.16 10.31 9.85
C GLY A 29 -9.60 10.53 11.29
N ILE A 30 -9.02 11.53 11.98
CA ILE A 30 -9.25 11.76 13.41
C ILE A 30 -10.71 12.05 13.76
N ASP A 31 -11.44 12.65 12.85
CA ASP A 31 -12.84 13.04 13.07
C ASP A 31 -13.81 11.86 12.90
N ASP A 32 -13.42 10.85 12.10
CA ASP A 32 -14.27 9.71 11.74
C ASP A 32 -13.84 8.41 12.42
N ALA A 33 -12.66 8.40 13.06
CA ALA A 33 -12.08 7.18 13.62
C ALA A 33 -12.93 6.61 14.76
N GLN A 34 -13.13 5.30 14.67
CA GLN A 34 -13.92 4.49 15.62
C GLN A 34 -13.03 3.47 16.32
N GLU A 35 -13.60 2.70 17.23
CA GLU A 35 -12.96 1.58 17.87
C GLU A 35 -12.45 0.56 16.81
N GLY A 36 -11.25 0.02 17.01
CA GLY A 36 -10.56 -0.81 16.05
C GLY A 36 -9.70 -0.04 15.03
N TYR A 37 -9.80 1.29 14.98
CA TYR A 37 -9.00 2.09 14.04
C TYR A 37 -7.87 2.85 14.71
N ILE A 38 -6.80 3.08 13.95
CA ILE A 38 -5.71 3.99 14.32
C ILE A 38 -5.81 5.28 13.50
N THR A 39 -5.59 6.40 14.14
CA THR A 39 -5.52 7.72 13.49
C THR A 39 -4.16 8.36 13.70
N PHE A 40 -3.91 9.56 13.18
CA PHE A 40 -2.66 10.29 13.40
C PHE A 40 -2.87 11.77 13.69
N ILE A 41 -1.89 12.35 14.37
CA ILE A 41 -1.76 13.79 14.55
C ILE A 41 -0.33 14.20 14.21
N SER A 42 -0.21 15.07 13.22
CA SER A 42 1.06 15.66 12.81
C SER A 42 1.26 17.09 13.29
N ASN A 43 0.16 17.78 13.71
CA ASN A 43 0.20 19.18 14.10
C ASN A 43 -0.41 19.36 15.49
N GLU A 44 0.32 20.08 16.37
CA GLU A 44 -0.09 20.38 17.74
C GLU A 44 -1.43 21.14 17.85
N LYS A 45 -1.83 21.86 16.79
CA LYS A 45 -3.15 22.54 16.73
C LYS A 45 -4.34 21.59 16.87
N TYR A 46 -4.15 20.32 16.51
CA TYR A 46 -5.20 19.30 16.60
C TYR A 46 -5.20 18.51 17.91
N THR A 47 -4.38 18.91 18.90
CA THR A 47 -4.26 18.21 20.20
C THR A 47 -5.62 18.12 20.92
N LYS A 48 -6.49 19.12 20.75
CA LYS A 48 -7.84 19.09 21.32
C LYS A 48 -8.67 17.90 20.80
N LYS A 49 -8.48 17.51 19.55
CA LYS A 49 -9.19 16.38 18.93
C LYS A 49 -8.74 15.01 19.46
N ILE A 50 -7.56 14.93 20.08
CA ILE A 50 -7.06 13.69 20.69
C ILE A 50 -8.03 13.16 21.75
N HIS A 51 -8.62 14.07 22.53
CA HIS A 51 -9.55 13.69 23.59
C HIS A 51 -10.96 13.36 23.08
N GLN A 52 -11.30 13.79 21.88
CA GLN A 52 -12.62 13.63 21.28
C GLN A 52 -12.74 12.40 20.37
N THR A 53 -11.63 11.94 19.80
CA THR A 53 -11.64 10.79 18.89
C THR A 53 -11.94 9.48 19.61
N ASN A 54 -12.71 8.61 18.95
CA ASN A 54 -13.00 7.24 19.36
C ASN A 54 -11.99 6.22 18.82
N ALA A 55 -10.89 6.68 18.19
CA ALA A 55 -9.82 5.82 17.71
C ALA A 55 -9.25 4.97 18.85
N SER A 56 -8.99 3.69 18.59
CA SER A 56 -8.36 2.77 19.54
C SER A 56 -6.89 3.11 19.81
N ALA A 57 -6.19 3.74 18.84
CA ALA A 57 -4.85 4.25 19.01
C ALA A 57 -4.59 5.50 18.16
N ILE A 58 -3.54 6.26 18.50
CA ILE A 58 -3.18 7.49 17.80
C ILE A 58 -1.68 7.50 17.51
N ILE A 59 -1.31 7.76 16.26
CA ILE A 59 0.08 7.97 15.87
C ILE A 59 0.47 9.41 16.19
N VAL A 60 1.51 9.59 16.97
CA VAL A 60 1.94 10.91 17.44
C VAL A 60 3.47 11.07 17.36
N SER A 61 3.93 12.32 17.37
CA SER A 61 5.34 12.63 17.55
C SER A 61 5.77 12.43 19.01
N PRO A 62 7.08 12.28 19.30
CA PRO A 62 7.60 12.14 20.66
C PRO A 62 7.21 13.27 21.62
N LYS A 63 6.85 14.43 21.11
CA LYS A 63 6.39 15.58 21.91
C LYS A 63 5.03 15.34 22.60
N LEU A 64 4.24 14.42 22.08
CA LEU A 64 2.87 14.11 22.54
C LEU A 64 2.76 12.75 23.26
N LYS A 65 3.89 12.16 23.67
CA LYS A 65 3.95 10.84 24.30
C LYS A 65 3.25 10.71 25.66
N ASP A 66 3.01 11.82 26.35
CA ASP A 66 2.50 11.82 27.73
C ASP A 66 0.94 11.88 27.78
N ILE A 67 0.29 11.74 26.65
CA ILE A 67 -1.17 11.71 26.54
C ILE A 67 -1.70 10.35 27.01
N LYS A 68 -2.68 10.35 27.89
CA LYS A 68 -3.30 9.12 28.44
C LYS A 68 -4.26 8.46 27.42
N LYS A 69 -3.68 7.89 26.36
CA LYS A 69 -4.36 7.06 25.35
C LYS A 69 -3.37 6.03 24.80
N ASN A 70 -3.84 5.07 24.05
CA ASN A 70 -2.94 4.16 23.31
C ASN A 70 -2.29 4.94 22.17
N LEU A 71 -0.97 5.00 22.18
CA LEU A 71 -0.20 5.79 21.23
C LEU A 71 0.81 4.94 20.49
N LEU A 72 0.99 5.24 19.22
CA LEU A 72 2.14 4.85 18.42
C LEU A 72 3.04 6.07 18.28
N VAL A 73 4.13 6.09 19.04
CA VAL A 73 5.06 7.21 19.05
C VAL A 73 6.15 7.00 18.02
N CYS A 74 6.30 7.93 17.07
CA CYS A 74 7.34 7.85 16.04
C CYS A 74 7.82 9.23 15.59
N LYS A 75 9.00 9.30 14.95
CA LYS A 75 9.61 10.57 14.51
C LYS A 75 8.78 11.28 13.43
N ASN A 76 8.12 10.53 12.56
CA ASN A 76 7.31 11.08 11.46
C ASN A 76 5.93 10.42 11.43
N PRO A 77 4.92 10.96 12.13
CA PRO A 77 3.57 10.42 12.19
C PRO A 77 2.89 10.32 10.82
N TYR A 78 3.15 11.27 9.94
CA TYR A 78 2.58 11.26 8.58
C TYR A 78 3.08 10.07 7.75
N LEU A 79 4.40 9.84 7.77
CA LEU A 79 4.99 8.68 7.07
C LEU A 79 4.53 7.36 7.69
N ALA A 80 4.44 7.29 9.01
CA ALA A 80 3.93 6.11 9.70
C ALA A 80 2.48 5.83 9.30
N PHE A 81 1.63 6.84 9.28
CA PHE A 81 0.25 6.71 8.82
C PHE A 81 0.17 6.19 7.38
N ALA A 82 0.92 6.77 6.44
CA ALA A 82 0.95 6.31 5.04
C ALA A 82 1.36 4.84 4.92
N LYS A 83 2.39 4.39 5.67
CA LYS A 83 2.80 2.99 5.70
C LYS A 83 1.71 2.06 6.26
N LEU A 84 0.98 2.51 7.27
CA LEU A 84 -0.12 1.72 7.84
C LEU A 84 -1.35 1.68 6.94
N VAL A 85 -1.62 2.73 6.16
CA VAL A 85 -2.63 2.69 5.08
C VAL A 85 -2.28 1.59 4.08
N GLU A 86 -1.04 1.56 3.63
CA GLU A 86 -0.57 0.53 2.70
C GLU A 86 -0.66 -0.88 3.30
N LEU A 87 -0.28 -1.04 4.57
CA LEU A 87 -0.29 -2.33 5.24
C LEU A 87 -1.69 -2.87 5.53
N LEU A 88 -2.61 -2.01 6.03
CA LEU A 88 -3.90 -2.43 6.58
C LEU A 88 -5.06 -2.27 5.61
N MET A 89 -4.98 -1.31 4.68
CA MET A 89 -6.09 -0.94 3.81
C MET A 89 -5.85 -1.35 2.35
N TYR A 90 -4.60 -1.57 1.97
CA TYR A 90 -4.29 -1.99 0.61
C TYR A 90 -4.30 -3.52 0.53
N GLU A 91 -5.40 -4.07 0.02
CA GLU A 91 -5.41 -5.46 -0.43
C GLU A 91 -4.58 -5.54 -1.70
N LYS A 92 -3.41 -6.18 -1.61
CA LYS A 92 -2.65 -6.52 -2.82
C LYS A 92 -3.56 -7.41 -3.68
N PRO A 93 -3.94 -6.97 -4.86
CA PRO A 93 -4.78 -7.80 -5.72
C PRO A 93 -4.06 -9.13 -5.94
N SER A 94 -4.79 -10.23 -5.75
CA SER A 94 -4.27 -11.55 -6.09
C SER A 94 -4.28 -11.68 -7.61
N TYR A 95 -3.13 -11.48 -8.23
CA TYR A 95 -2.99 -11.66 -9.67
C TYR A 95 -2.77 -13.14 -10.00
N MET A 96 -3.37 -13.59 -11.09
CA MET A 96 -3.00 -14.85 -11.71
C MET A 96 -1.53 -14.73 -12.15
N LYS A 97 -0.63 -15.50 -11.54
CA LYS A 97 0.79 -15.49 -11.92
C LYS A 97 0.99 -16.24 -13.24
N GLY A 98 1.83 -15.69 -14.08
CA GLY A 98 2.20 -16.29 -15.34
C GLY A 98 1.62 -15.56 -16.55
N ILE A 99 1.69 -16.20 -17.69
CA ILE A 99 1.28 -15.65 -18.98
C ILE A 99 0.08 -16.48 -19.45
N ASP A 100 -1.02 -15.79 -19.74
CA ASP A 100 -2.22 -16.42 -20.30
C ASP A 100 -1.97 -16.89 -21.73
N ASP A 101 -2.50 -18.07 -22.10
CA ASP A 101 -2.29 -18.69 -23.41
C ASP A 101 -2.82 -17.84 -24.58
N SER A 102 -3.80 -16.97 -24.31
CA SER A 102 -4.35 -16.06 -25.31
C SER A 102 -3.55 -14.77 -25.49
N ALA A 103 -2.55 -14.50 -24.62
CA ALA A 103 -1.68 -13.36 -24.79
C ALA A 103 -0.82 -13.49 -26.06
N ARG A 104 -0.55 -12.37 -26.71
CA ARG A 104 0.27 -12.31 -27.94
C ARG A 104 1.56 -11.52 -27.64
N ILE A 105 2.65 -12.25 -27.50
CA ILE A 105 3.96 -11.67 -27.18
C ILE A 105 4.88 -11.91 -28.37
N ASP A 106 5.43 -10.83 -28.90
CA ASP A 106 6.42 -10.96 -29.98
C ASP A 106 7.65 -11.73 -29.48
N LYS A 107 8.20 -12.59 -30.33
CA LYS A 107 9.35 -13.44 -30.02
C LYS A 107 10.63 -12.67 -29.65
N THR A 108 10.70 -11.41 -30.01
CA THR A 108 11.83 -10.52 -29.68
C THR A 108 11.64 -9.75 -28.39
N ALA A 109 10.43 -9.81 -27.79
CA ALA A 109 10.17 -9.18 -26.51
C ALA A 109 10.91 -9.91 -25.38
N ILE A 110 11.37 -9.14 -24.40
CA ILE A 110 12.05 -9.66 -23.21
C ILE A 110 11.12 -9.53 -22.03
N ILE A 111 10.79 -10.65 -21.40
CA ILE A 111 9.86 -10.71 -20.28
C ILE A 111 10.63 -11.02 -18.99
N GLY A 112 10.42 -10.20 -17.97
CA GLY A 112 11.03 -10.37 -16.65
C GLY A 112 10.44 -11.54 -15.85
N LYS A 113 10.84 -11.66 -14.59
CA LYS A 113 10.39 -12.72 -13.68
C LYS A 113 9.11 -12.32 -12.94
N ASP A 114 8.34 -13.33 -12.51
CA ASP A 114 7.14 -13.17 -11.68
C ASP A 114 6.09 -12.22 -12.28
N VAL A 115 5.99 -12.17 -13.60
CA VAL A 115 4.99 -11.36 -14.32
C VAL A 115 3.61 -12.00 -14.27
N SER A 116 2.58 -11.18 -14.45
CA SER A 116 1.18 -11.59 -14.63
C SER A 116 0.67 -10.95 -15.92
N ILE A 117 0.60 -11.71 -17.00
CA ILE A 117 0.15 -11.24 -18.30
C ILE A 117 -1.18 -11.93 -18.60
N HIS A 118 -2.26 -11.17 -18.55
CA HIS A 118 -3.61 -11.70 -18.65
C HIS A 118 -4.07 -11.86 -20.12
N ALA A 119 -5.27 -12.42 -20.24
CA ALA A 119 -5.86 -12.77 -21.53
C ALA A 119 -5.88 -11.60 -22.53
N TYR A 120 -5.55 -11.93 -23.77
CA TYR A 120 -5.55 -11.00 -24.91
C TYR A 120 -4.63 -9.79 -24.78
N ALA A 121 -3.72 -9.78 -23.80
CA ALA A 121 -2.67 -8.78 -23.78
C ALA A 121 -1.73 -8.97 -24.98
N THR A 122 -1.25 -7.87 -25.56
CA THR A 122 -0.35 -7.89 -26.71
C THR A 122 0.91 -7.09 -26.43
N ILE A 123 2.08 -7.64 -26.78
CA ILE A 123 3.39 -7.03 -26.57
C ILE A 123 4.16 -7.05 -27.87
N GLY A 124 4.53 -5.86 -28.35
CA GLY A 124 5.23 -5.63 -29.62
C GLY A 124 6.70 -5.98 -29.59
N LYS A 125 7.32 -5.88 -30.78
CA LYS A 125 8.72 -6.25 -31.03
C LYS A 125 9.70 -5.45 -30.15
N ASN A 126 10.79 -6.09 -29.73
CA ASN A 126 11.89 -5.47 -29.00
C ASN A 126 11.46 -4.74 -27.73
N THR A 127 10.25 -5.00 -27.22
CA THR A 127 9.76 -4.44 -25.97
C THR A 127 10.31 -5.19 -24.77
N ARG A 128 10.61 -4.48 -23.70
CA ARG A 128 11.12 -5.02 -22.44
C ARG A 128 10.09 -4.85 -21.34
N ILE A 129 9.71 -5.96 -20.71
CA ILE A 129 8.84 -5.99 -19.53
C ILE A 129 9.69 -6.37 -18.32
N GLY A 130 9.66 -5.54 -17.31
CA GLY A 130 10.38 -5.75 -16.05
C GLY A 130 9.82 -6.89 -15.20
N ASN A 131 10.38 -7.05 -14.00
CA ASN A 131 9.95 -8.09 -13.07
C ASN A 131 8.67 -7.67 -12.34
N ARG A 132 7.83 -8.65 -11.96
CA ARG A 132 6.60 -8.45 -11.18
C ARG A 132 5.61 -7.48 -11.83
N VAL A 133 5.69 -7.33 -13.15
CA VAL A 133 4.76 -6.52 -13.92
C VAL A 133 3.42 -7.24 -14.06
N VAL A 134 2.34 -6.50 -13.95
CA VAL A 134 0.98 -6.98 -14.15
C VAL A 134 0.35 -6.28 -15.36
N LEU A 135 0.03 -7.04 -16.38
CA LEU A 135 -0.72 -6.58 -17.55
C LEU A 135 -2.11 -7.20 -17.50
N TYR A 136 -3.11 -6.37 -17.28
CA TYR A 136 -4.50 -6.81 -17.28
C TYR A 136 -5.02 -7.19 -18.68
N PRO A 137 -6.22 -7.78 -18.79
CA PRO A 137 -6.76 -8.20 -20.08
C PRO A 137 -6.84 -7.06 -21.10
N CYS A 138 -6.57 -7.39 -22.36
CA CYS A 138 -6.64 -6.48 -23.51
C CYS A 138 -5.69 -5.26 -23.43
N VAL A 139 -4.64 -5.34 -22.63
CA VAL A 139 -3.56 -4.33 -22.67
C VAL A 139 -2.79 -4.48 -23.97
N HIS A 140 -2.52 -3.35 -24.63
CA HIS A 140 -1.64 -3.31 -25.81
C HIS A 140 -0.39 -2.51 -25.51
N ILE A 141 0.79 -3.14 -25.72
CA ILE A 141 2.08 -2.46 -25.65
C ILE A 141 2.75 -2.56 -27.01
N GLY A 142 3.07 -1.41 -27.58
CA GLY A 142 3.70 -1.28 -28.88
C GLY A 142 5.13 -1.82 -28.95
N GLU A 143 5.82 -1.48 -30.00
CA GLU A 143 7.21 -1.90 -30.23
C GLU A 143 8.21 -1.01 -29.51
N HIS A 144 9.37 -1.54 -29.17
CA HIS A 144 10.49 -0.81 -28.55
C HIS A 144 10.19 -0.12 -27.22
N CYS A 145 9.12 -0.51 -26.54
CA CYS A 145 8.75 0.02 -25.22
C CYS A 145 9.61 -0.60 -24.12
N THR A 146 9.70 0.10 -23.00
CA THR A 146 10.30 -0.43 -21.76
C THR A 146 9.34 -0.17 -20.61
N ILE A 147 8.87 -1.25 -19.97
CA ILE A 147 8.01 -1.23 -18.78
C ILE A 147 8.87 -1.62 -17.58
N GLY A 148 8.94 -0.75 -16.58
CA GLY A 148 9.74 -0.97 -15.37
C GLY A 148 9.18 -2.06 -14.46
N ASP A 149 10.00 -2.50 -13.49
CA ASP A 149 9.58 -3.45 -12.46
C ASP A 149 8.37 -2.95 -11.67
N ASP A 150 7.57 -3.87 -11.13
CA ASP A 150 6.41 -3.62 -10.27
C ASP A 150 5.30 -2.74 -10.90
N THR A 151 5.31 -2.58 -12.24
CA THR A 151 4.30 -1.80 -12.95
C THR A 151 3.00 -2.58 -13.10
N ILE A 152 1.88 -1.90 -12.88
CA ILE A 152 0.53 -2.44 -13.10
C ILE A 152 -0.13 -1.64 -14.20
N ILE A 153 -0.60 -2.33 -15.27
CA ILE A 153 -1.31 -1.71 -16.38
C ILE A 153 -2.72 -2.28 -16.45
N TYR A 154 -3.69 -1.41 -16.26
CA TYR A 154 -5.11 -1.78 -16.16
C TYR A 154 -5.74 -2.11 -17.52
N PRO A 155 -6.92 -2.79 -17.52
CA PRO A 155 -7.53 -3.31 -18.75
C PRO A 155 -7.73 -2.25 -19.84
N ASN A 156 -7.56 -2.66 -21.09
CA ASN A 156 -7.72 -1.84 -22.29
C ASN A 156 -6.79 -0.62 -22.40
N ALA A 157 -5.73 -0.56 -21.59
CA ALA A 157 -4.73 0.48 -21.76
C ALA A 157 -3.88 0.20 -23.00
N VAL A 158 -3.53 1.27 -23.72
CA VAL A 158 -2.69 1.23 -24.92
C VAL A 158 -1.45 2.08 -24.72
N ILE A 159 -0.29 1.48 -24.91
CA ILE A 159 1.01 2.16 -24.92
C ILE A 159 1.57 2.07 -26.34
N TYR A 160 1.77 3.20 -26.97
CA TYR A 160 2.39 3.26 -28.30
C TYR A 160 3.92 3.12 -28.22
N ASN A 161 4.52 3.02 -29.38
CA ASN A 161 5.96 2.92 -29.60
C ASN A 161 6.70 4.16 -29.10
#